data_63e41d5d9149142c1cb3565608c45f85
#
_entry.id   63e41d5d9149142c1cb3565608c45f85
#
_cell.length_a   1.000
_cell.length_b   1.000
_cell.length_c   1.000
_cell.angle_alpha   90.00
_cell.angle_beta   90.00
_cell.angle_gamma   90.00
#
_symmetry.space_group_name_H-M   'P 1'
#
loop_
_entity.id
_entity.type
_entity.pdbx_description
1 polymer ?
#
loop_
_entity_poly.entity_id
_entity_poly.type
_entity_poly.pdbx_seq_one_letter_code
_entity_poly.pdbx_strand_id
1 'polypeptide(L)'
;MSKTLHRPLPEIITRPDVTAGEWSVSDCAPTRGLPHTIISNKRLVAPQGSDPLSQAVRAHEMVHIKVSPQDYTPWVKRGHATYESMIACEEARVNYLATKAGFDMKALADGSEKEAGERLVANEDWEGAVRTAIATLGSNAHRQFIAGVRRHNKVWADVLTDIGKRAMRELKKHDKRQGKHSLASTLQVGDYTPYGFIYTEMLANWVDRLCGNNPNDNDNDNDDNSDDGDTDDSESKDSDAKKEPSDTREPTRDEIKKAVEKYKRMDIADTPIPE
;
A
#
# COMPACT_ATOMS: atom_id res chain seq x y z
N MET A 1 21.00 -18.03 11.06
CA MET A 1 20.35 -17.64 12.32
C MET A 1 20.28 -16.12 12.37
N SER A 2 19.12 -15.53 12.14
CA SER A 2 18.92 -14.08 12.22
C SER A 2 18.95 -13.69 13.68
N LYS A 3 19.93 -12.87 14.07
CA LYS A 3 19.94 -12.23 15.38
C LYS A 3 18.76 -11.27 15.44
N THR A 4 17.68 -11.71 16.03
CA THR A 4 16.58 -10.81 16.43
C THR A 4 17.18 -9.85 17.45
N LEU A 5 17.44 -8.63 17.05
CA LEU A 5 17.86 -7.58 17.97
C LEU A 5 16.64 -7.27 18.85
N HIS A 6 16.61 -7.87 20.03
CA HIS A 6 15.70 -7.46 21.11
C HIS A 6 16.12 -6.06 21.59
N ARG A 7 15.71 -5.04 20.84
CA ARG A 7 15.68 -3.70 21.40
C ARG A 7 14.49 -3.65 22.36
N PRO A 8 14.63 -3.10 23.56
CA PRO A 8 13.46 -2.86 24.40
C PRO A 8 12.52 -1.96 23.61
N LEU A 9 11.34 -2.48 23.36
CA LEU A 9 10.27 -1.73 22.71
C LEU A 9 9.92 -0.54 23.61
N PRO A 10 9.63 0.65 23.07
CA PRO A 10 9.11 1.74 23.86
C PRO A 10 7.94 1.24 24.70
N GLU A 11 7.94 1.52 25.98
CA GLU A 11 6.98 0.96 26.94
C GLU A 11 5.52 1.21 26.49
N ILE A 12 5.28 2.36 25.87
CA ILE A 12 4.02 2.73 25.27
C ILE A 12 3.51 1.77 24.18
N ILE A 13 4.40 0.99 23.55
CA ILE A 13 4.05 0.06 22.48
C ILE A 13 3.75 -1.35 23.03
N THR A 14 4.25 -1.67 24.22
CA THR A 14 4.05 -2.98 24.85
C THR A 14 2.86 -3.02 25.80
N ARG A 15 2.42 -1.86 26.27
CA ARG A 15 1.35 -1.75 27.28
C ARG A 15 0.33 -0.72 26.85
N PRO A 16 -0.87 -1.12 26.43
CA PRO A 16 -1.96 -0.20 26.09
C PRO A 16 -2.37 0.68 27.28
N ASP A 17 -2.24 0.19 28.50
CA ASP A 17 -2.52 0.90 29.74
C ASP A 17 -1.58 2.09 30.02
N VAL A 18 -0.37 2.08 29.48
CA VAL A 18 0.57 3.22 29.57
C VAL A 18 0.10 4.39 28.72
N THR A 19 -0.66 4.13 27.66
CA THR A 19 -1.33 5.18 26.88
C THR A 19 -2.59 5.69 27.53
N ALA A 20 -3.13 5.00 28.53
CA ALA A 20 -4.45 5.24 29.12
C ALA A 20 -4.54 6.58 29.88
N GLY A 21 -3.44 7.14 30.37
CA GLY A 21 -3.46 8.46 31.03
C GLY A 21 -3.95 9.60 30.13
N GLU A 22 -3.76 9.46 28.83
CA GLU A 22 -4.21 10.41 27.81
C GLU A 22 -5.09 9.80 26.74
N TRP A 23 -5.11 8.49 26.62
CA TRP A 23 -5.79 7.74 25.57
C TRP A 23 -6.91 6.88 26.11
N SER A 24 -8.04 6.90 25.43
CA SER A 24 -9.11 5.92 25.64
C SER A 24 -8.76 4.64 24.90
N VAL A 25 -8.55 3.55 25.66
CA VAL A 25 -8.21 2.23 25.10
C VAL A 25 -9.40 1.30 25.24
N SER A 26 -9.77 0.63 24.15
CA SER A 26 -10.84 -0.37 24.12
C SER A 26 -10.34 -1.66 23.48
N ASP A 27 -10.82 -2.79 23.99
CA ASP A 27 -10.54 -4.10 23.42
C ASP A 27 -11.42 -4.39 22.20
N CYS A 28 -10.91 -5.17 21.26
CA CYS A 28 -11.62 -5.70 20.11
C CYS A 28 -11.02 -7.03 19.65
N ALA A 29 -11.73 -7.76 18.78
CA ALA A 29 -11.12 -8.90 18.08
C ALA A 29 -10.05 -8.41 17.08
N PRO A 30 -8.99 -9.21 16.81
CA PRO A 30 -7.96 -8.89 15.83
C PRO A 30 -8.44 -9.10 14.38
N THR A 31 -9.70 -8.76 14.12
CA THR A 31 -10.35 -8.93 12.82
C THR A 31 -10.27 -7.63 12.04
N ARG A 32 -9.94 -7.70 10.77
CA ARG A 32 -9.80 -6.54 9.89
C ARG A 32 -11.02 -5.60 9.98
N GLY A 33 -10.73 -4.30 10.12
CA GLY A 33 -11.74 -3.24 10.20
C GLY A 33 -12.29 -2.98 11.60
N LEU A 34 -11.96 -3.80 12.63
CA LEU A 34 -12.30 -3.52 14.02
C LEU A 34 -11.22 -2.72 14.75
N PRO A 35 -9.92 -3.10 14.70
CA PRO A 35 -8.85 -2.29 15.24
C PRO A 35 -8.74 -0.97 14.50
N HIS A 36 -8.59 0.12 15.24
CA HIS A 36 -8.37 1.45 14.65
C HIS A 36 -7.84 2.44 15.69
N THR A 37 -7.16 3.44 15.19
CA THR A 37 -6.63 4.55 15.96
C THR A 37 -7.24 5.86 15.48
N ILE A 38 -7.84 6.63 16.38
CA ILE A 38 -8.32 7.99 16.12
C ILE A 38 -7.44 8.97 16.89
N ILE A 39 -6.42 9.50 16.21
CA ILE A 39 -5.39 10.32 16.85
C ILE A 39 -5.98 11.63 17.38
N SER A 40 -6.88 12.27 16.63
CA SER A 40 -7.55 13.52 17.03
C SER A 40 -8.33 13.40 18.34
N ASN A 41 -8.91 12.24 18.61
CA ASN A 41 -9.72 11.97 19.79
C ASN A 41 -8.96 11.18 20.86
N LYS A 42 -7.69 10.87 20.64
CA LYS A 42 -6.86 10.03 21.50
C LYS A 42 -7.55 8.70 21.86
N ARG A 43 -8.10 8.04 20.84
CA ARG A 43 -8.80 6.77 20.97
C ARG A 43 -8.04 5.66 20.27
N LEU A 44 -7.78 4.58 20.99
CA LEU A 44 -7.20 3.34 20.49
C LEU A 44 -8.19 2.19 20.70
N VAL A 45 -8.55 1.51 19.62
CA VAL A 45 -9.30 0.24 19.67
C VAL A 45 -8.36 -0.83 19.13
N ALA A 46 -7.89 -1.72 19.98
CA ALA A 46 -6.90 -2.73 19.61
C ALA A 46 -7.05 -3.99 20.49
N PRO A 47 -6.76 -5.18 19.92
CA PRO A 47 -6.89 -6.44 20.66
C PRO A 47 -5.92 -6.50 21.83
N GLN A 48 -6.42 -6.92 22.99
CA GLN A 48 -5.67 -7.05 24.23
C GLN A 48 -5.07 -8.47 24.42
N GLY A 49 -5.32 -9.38 23.47
CA GLY A 49 -4.81 -10.75 23.49
C GLY A 49 -3.28 -10.82 23.48
N SER A 50 -2.75 -11.95 23.98
CA SER A 50 -1.31 -12.25 23.99
C SER A 50 -0.86 -13.12 22.81
N ASP A 51 -1.79 -13.55 21.95
CA ASP A 51 -1.46 -14.30 20.75
C ASP A 51 -0.71 -13.42 19.73
N PRO A 52 0.07 -14.03 18.81
CA PRO A 52 0.90 -13.28 17.88
C PRO A 52 0.13 -12.30 16.98
N LEU A 53 -1.07 -12.64 16.54
CA LEU A 53 -1.89 -11.77 15.70
C LEU A 53 -2.37 -10.55 16.50
N SER A 54 -2.92 -10.74 17.69
CA SER A 54 -3.34 -9.64 18.56
C SER A 54 -2.19 -8.70 18.90
N GLN A 55 -1.00 -9.24 19.16
CA GLN A 55 0.19 -8.42 19.42
C GLN A 55 0.61 -7.62 18.20
N ALA A 56 0.61 -8.22 17.01
CA ALA A 56 0.98 -7.54 15.77
C ALA A 56 0.00 -6.44 15.42
N VAL A 57 -1.31 -6.70 15.52
CA VAL A 57 -2.37 -5.72 15.28
C VAL A 57 -2.26 -4.55 16.26
N ARG A 58 -2.11 -4.84 17.55
CA ARG A 58 -1.93 -3.80 18.56
C ARG A 58 -0.67 -2.95 18.31
N ALA A 59 0.44 -3.59 17.96
CA ALA A 59 1.67 -2.88 17.62
C ALA A 59 1.49 -1.95 16.42
N HIS A 60 0.78 -2.41 15.40
CA HIS A 60 0.44 -1.61 14.21
C HIS A 60 -0.33 -0.35 14.60
N GLU A 61 -1.43 -0.49 15.32
CA GLU A 61 -2.26 0.64 15.77
C GLU A 61 -1.48 1.62 16.66
N MET A 62 -0.63 1.11 17.53
CA MET A 62 0.19 1.95 18.43
C MET A 62 1.30 2.69 17.68
N VAL A 63 1.83 2.14 16.58
CA VAL A 63 2.76 2.87 15.72
C VAL A 63 2.05 4.03 15.03
N HIS A 64 0.79 3.88 14.60
CA HIS A 64 0.00 5.00 14.08
C HIS A 64 -0.06 6.17 15.07
N ILE A 65 -0.25 5.92 16.37
CA ILE A 65 -0.24 6.95 17.40
C ILE A 65 1.02 7.81 17.38
N LYS A 66 2.15 7.19 17.00
CA LYS A 66 3.46 7.81 17.04
C LYS A 66 3.86 8.55 15.78
N VAL A 67 3.40 8.09 14.62
CA VAL A 67 3.99 8.50 13.34
C VAL A 67 2.98 9.02 12.33
N SER A 68 1.69 8.74 12.52
CA SER A 68 0.66 9.17 11.57
C SER A 68 0.15 10.56 11.87
N PRO A 69 -0.26 11.32 10.85
CA PRO A 69 -0.85 12.64 11.06
C PRO A 69 -2.21 12.51 11.76
N GLN A 70 -2.55 13.50 12.59
CA GLN A 70 -3.86 13.57 13.23
C GLN A 70 -4.99 13.81 12.24
N ASP A 71 -4.67 14.50 11.14
CA ASP A 71 -5.59 14.87 10.09
C ASP A 71 -4.88 14.82 8.74
N TYR A 72 -5.47 14.10 7.79
CA TYR A 72 -4.96 13.98 6.42
C TYR A 72 -5.44 15.12 5.51
N THR A 73 -6.42 15.91 5.96
CA THR A 73 -7.01 16.99 5.15
C THR A 73 -5.99 17.99 4.59
N PRO A 74 -5.00 18.44 5.37
CA PRO A 74 -3.98 19.35 4.83
C PRO A 74 -3.17 18.74 3.68
N TRP A 75 -2.91 17.43 3.73
CA TRP A 75 -2.16 16.70 2.71
C TRP A 75 -2.99 16.47 1.46
N VAL A 76 -4.26 16.09 1.63
CA VAL A 76 -5.22 15.95 0.51
C VAL A 76 -5.40 17.27 -0.24
N LYS A 77 -5.51 18.39 0.49
CA LYS A 77 -5.65 19.72 -0.12
C LYS A 77 -4.46 20.17 -0.96
N ARG A 78 -3.27 19.58 -0.76
CA ARG A 78 -2.11 19.83 -1.62
C ARG A 78 -2.30 19.29 -3.04
N GLY A 79 -3.18 18.30 -3.22
CA GLY A 79 -3.52 17.72 -4.52
C GLY A 79 -2.42 16.84 -5.13
N HIS A 80 -1.42 16.42 -4.34
CA HIS A 80 -0.32 15.59 -4.85
C HIS A 80 -0.68 14.11 -4.93
N ALA A 81 -1.59 13.65 -4.08
CA ALA A 81 -2.04 12.27 -4.05
C ALA A 81 -3.48 12.16 -3.52
N THR A 82 -4.16 11.06 -3.86
CA THR A 82 -5.48 10.74 -3.32
C THR A 82 -5.39 10.31 -1.86
N TYR A 83 -6.51 10.49 -1.13
CA TYR A 83 -6.61 10.05 0.26
C TYR A 83 -6.38 8.54 0.40
N GLU A 84 -6.97 7.75 -0.48
CA GLU A 84 -6.90 6.30 -0.50
C GLU A 84 -5.46 5.79 -0.68
N SER A 85 -4.72 6.41 -1.59
CA SER A 85 -3.32 6.05 -1.82
C SER A 85 -2.42 6.52 -0.68
N MET A 86 -2.72 7.65 -0.05
CA MET A 86 -2.01 8.09 1.15
C MET A 86 -2.21 7.12 2.32
N ILE A 87 -3.44 6.67 2.57
CA ILE A 87 -3.72 5.65 3.59
C ILE A 87 -2.95 4.37 3.28
N ALA A 88 -3.04 3.86 2.05
CA ALA A 88 -2.35 2.61 1.69
C ALA A 88 -0.82 2.70 1.92
N CYS A 89 -0.21 3.83 1.58
CA CYS A 89 1.23 4.04 1.79
C CYS A 89 1.57 4.22 3.27
N GLU A 90 0.69 4.83 4.05
CA GLU A 90 0.88 4.99 5.50
C GLU A 90 0.82 3.63 6.21
N GLU A 91 -0.11 2.75 5.85
CA GLU A 91 -0.16 1.36 6.33
C GLU A 91 1.17 0.63 6.09
N ALA A 92 1.72 0.75 4.86
CA ALA A 92 3.02 0.18 4.52
C ALA A 92 4.15 0.76 5.39
N ARG A 93 4.15 2.07 5.61
CA ARG A 93 5.14 2.77 6.45
C ARG A 93 5.05 2.30 7.89
N VAL A 94 3.86 2.22 8.44
CA VAL A 94 3.60 1.75 9.81
C VAL A 94 4.06 0.30 10.00
N ASN A 95 3.73 -0.60 9.07
CA ASN A 95 4.21 -1.99 9.09
C ASN A 95 5.75 -2.07 9.07
N TYR A 96 6.38 -1.25 8.23
CA TYR A 96 7.83 -1.16 8.15
C TYR A 96 8.44 -0.69 9.47
N LEU A 97 7.88 0.35 10.08
CA LEU A 97 8.37 0.92 11.35
C LEU A 97 8.15 -0.03 12.52
N ALA A 98 7.00 -0.69 12.60
CA ALA A 98 6.73 -1.71 13.59
C ALA A 98 7.76 -2.87 13.51
N THR A 99 8.07 -3.32 12.29
CA THR A 99 9.14 -4.31 12.07
C THR A 99 10.51 -3.80 12.55
N LYS A 100 10.83 -2.53 12.28
CA LYS A 100 12.08 -1.89 12.74
C LYS A 100 12.13 -1.76 14.24
N ALA A 101 11.00 -1.52 14.89
CA ALA A 101 10.88 -1.49 16.35
C ALA A 101 11.04 -2.88 16.99
N GLY A 102 11.01 -3.95 16.21
CA GLY A 102 11.25 -5.32 16.68
C GLY A 102 9.97 -6.17 16.81
N PHE A 103 8.83 -5.67 16.35
CA PHE A 103 7.59 -6.46 16.34
C PHE A 103 7.59 -7.49 15.21
N ASP A 104 6.98 -8.65 15.46
CA ASP A 104 6.78 -9.68 14.44
C ASP A 104 5.54 -9.35 13.58
N MET A 105 5.70 -8.43 12.66
CA MET A 105 4.63 -8.06 11.71
C MET A 105 4.31 -9.17 10.72
N LYS A 106 5.05 -10.27 10.69
CA LYS A 106 4.65 -11.45 9.91
C LYS A 106 3.38 -12.09 10.45
N ALA A 107 3.09 -11.92 11.73
CA ALA A 107 1.84 -12.39 12.31
C ALA A 107 0.60 -11.57 11.85
N LEU A 108 0.80 -10.38 11.28
CA LEU A 108 -0.29 -9.53 10.80
C LEU A 108 -0.89 -10.11 9.51
N ALA A 109 -1.84 -11.03 9.66
CA ALA A 109 -2.68 -11.58 8.62
C ALA A 109 -3.83 -12.35 9.30
N ASP A 110 -5.07 -12.00 9.01
CA ASP A 110 -6.26 -12.64 9.59
C ASP A 110 -6.85 -13.74 8.69
N GLY A 111 -6.26 -13.93 7.51
CA GLY A 111 -6.68 -14.94 6.53
C GLY A 111 -7.66 -14.44 5.47
N SER A 112 -8.23 -13.26 5.62
CA SER A 112 -9.17 -12.69 4.65
C SER A 112 -8.49 -12.10 3.40
N GLU A 113 -7.18 -11.90 3.45
CA GLU A 113 -6.44 -11.22 2.40
C GLU A 113 -6.43 -11.98 1.07
N LYS A 114 -6.41 -13.30 1.15
CA LYS A 114 -6.45 -14.14 -0.05
C LYS A 114 -7.78 -13.97 -0.79
N GLU A 115 -8.90 -14.03 -0.07
CA GLU A 115 -10.24 -13.81 -0.62
C GLU A 115 -10.39 -12.38 -1.15
N ALA A 116 -9.78 -11.39 -0.48
CA ALA A 116 -9.76 -10.01 -0.95
C ALA A 116 -9.05 -9.92 -2.31
N GLY A 117 -7.90 -10.59 -2.49
CA GLY A 117 -7.20 -10.64 -3.76
C GLY A 117 -8.02 -11.29 -4.87
N GLU A 118 -8.67 -12.42 -4.59
CA GLU A 118 -9.56 -13.12 -5.52
C GLU A 118 -10.73 -12.21 -5.96
N ARG A 119 -11.35 -11.51 -5.00
CA ARG A 119 -12.50 -10.61 -5.25
C ARG A 119 -12.11 -9.39 -6.09
N LEU A 120 -10.98 -8.76 -5.82
CA LEU A 120 -10.55 -7.58 -6.58
C LEU A 120 -10.27 -7.94 -8.04
N VAL A 121 -9.66 -9.10 -8.30
CA VAL A 121 -9.47 -9.57 -9.68
C VAL A 121 -10.80 -9.90 -10.35
N ALA A 122 -11.73 -10.56 -9.64
CA ALA A 122 -13.05 -10.88 -10.19
C ALA A 122 -13.87 -9.64 -10.54
N ASN A 123 -13.65 -8.53 -9.83
CA ASN A 123 -14.30 -7.24 -10.08
C ASN A 123 -13.50 -6.34 -11.05
N GLU A 124 -12.40 -6.82 -11.60
CA GLU A 124 -11.48 -6.03 -12.43
C GLU A 124 -10.99 -4.74 -11.76
N ASP A 125 -10.97 -4.72 -10.42
CA ASP A 125 -10.57 -3.57 -9.60
C ASP A 125 -9.05 -3.51 -9.45
N TRP A 126 -8.39 -3.00 -10.49
CA TRP A 126 -6.95 -2.81 -10.50
C TRP A 126 -6.47 -1.80 -9.45
N GLU A 127 -7.17 -0.68 -9.31
CA GLU A 127 -6.82 0.35 -8.33
C GLU A 127 -6.86 -0.18 -6.89
N GLY A 128 -7.96 -0.87 -6.55
CA GLY A 128 -8.09 -1.54 -5.26
C GLY A 128 -7.00 -2.58 -5.05
N ALA A 129 -6.62 -3.32 -6.11
CA ALA A 129 -5.55 -4.31 -6.04
C ALA A 129 -4.17 -3.67 -5.78
N VAL A 130 -3.83 -2.56 -6.44
CA VAL A 130 -2.59 -1.81 -6.20
C VAL A 130 -2.54 -1.28 -4.77
N ARG A 131 -3.59 -0.57 -4.33
CA ARG A 131 -3.65 0.01 -2.98
C ARG A 131 -3.59 -1.05 -1.89
N THR A 132 -4.30 -2.18 -2.06
CA THR A 132 -4.26 -3.29 -1.10
C THR A 132 -2.89 -3.96 -1.06
N ALA A 133 -2.24 -4.16 -2.23
CA ALA A 133 -0.88 -4.69 -2.29
C ALA A 133 0.11 -3.80 -1.54
N ILE A 134 -0.03 -2.47 -1.65
CA ILE A 134 0.81 -1.52 -0.92
C ILE A 134 0.49 -1.57 0.58
N ALA A 135 -0.77 -1.43 0.99
CA ALA A 135 -1.17 -1.38 2.40
C ALA A 135 -0.72 -2.60 3.21
N THR A 136 -0.68 -3.76 2.57
CA THR A 136 -0.29 -5.03 3.21
C THR A 136 1.22 -5.27 3.26
N LEU A 137 2.05 -4.39 2.68
CA LEU A 137 3.51 -4.56 2.67
C LEU A 137 4.10 -4.68 4.08
N GLY A 138 5.13 -5.49 4.19
CA GLY A 138 5.83 -5.73 5.45
C GLY A 138 5.22 -6.82 6.34
N SER A 139 4.08 -7.39 5.95
CA SER A 139 3.36 -8.43 6.70
C SER A 139 3.10 -9.70 5.85
N ASN A 140 2.61 -10.76 6.48
CA ASN A 140 2.14 -11.96 5.76
C ASN A 140 0.86 -11.69 4.96
N ALA A 141 0.07 -10.69 5.33
CA ALA A 141 -1.10 -10.25 4.58
C ALA A 141 -0.77 -10.00 3.10
N HIS A 142 0.37 -9.34 2.82
CA HIS A 142 0.82 -9.11 1.44
C HIS A 142 0.99 -10.42 0.65
N ARG A 143 1.64 -11.43 1.26
CA ARG A 143 1.86 -12.71 0.58
C ARG A 143 0.55 -13.45 0.33
N GLN A 144 -0.38 -13.43 1.28
CA GLN A 144 -1.69 -14.06 1.13
C GLN A 144 -2.52 -13.34 0.07
N PHE A 145 -2.52 -12.02 0.07
CA PHE A 145 -3.17 -11.19 -0.93
C PHE A 145 -2.66 -11.53 -2.35
N ILE A 146 -1.34 -11.49 -2.57
CA ILE A 146 -0.73 -11.83 -3.87
C ILE A 146 -1.06 -13.27 -4.30
N ALA A 147 -1.14 -14.21 -3.35
CA ALA A 147 -1.54 -15.58 -3.66
C ALA A 147 -3.00 -15.66 -4.14
N GLY A 148 -3.90 -14.86 -3.58
CA GLY A 148 -5.29 -14.72 -4.04
C GLY A 148 -5.37 -14.15 -5.45
N VAL A 149 -4.69 -13.04 -5.70
CA VAL A 149 -4.61 -12.42 -7.03
C VAL A 149 -4.07 -13.41 -8.07
N ARG A 150 -2.99 -14.14 -7.74
CA ARG A 150 -2.31 -15.08 -8.65
C ARG A 150 -3.19 -16.23 -9.11
N ARG A 151 -4.18 -16.61 -8.31
CA ARG A 151 -5.12 -17.69 -8.68
C ARG A 151 -5.92 -17.37 -9.94
N HIS A 152 -6.23 -16.08 -10.15
CA HIS A 152 -7.10 -15.62 -11.22
C HIS A 152 -6.37 -14.76 -12.25
N ASN A 153 -5.30 -14.06 -11.86
CA ASN A 153 -4.53 -13.22 -12.76
C ASN A 153 -3.02 -13.24 -12.41
N LYS A 154 -2.26 -14.01 -13.18
CA LYS A 154 -0.80 -14.13 -12.99
C LYS A 154 -0.07 -12.84 -13.34
N VAL A 155 -0.54 -12.08 -14.35
CA VAL A 155 0.08 -10.81 -14.76
C VAL A 155 -0.03 -9.80 -13.62
N TRP A 156 -1.23 -9.60 -13.08
CA TRP A 156 -1.43 -8.70 -11.94
C TRP A 156 -0.56 -9.08 -10.75
N ALA A 157 -0.51 -10.38 -10.42
CA ALA A 157 0.27 -10.84 -9.27
C ALA A 157 1.77 -10.56 -9.42
N ASP A 158 2.35 -10.70 -10.60
CA ASP A 158 3.76 -10.44 -10.84
C ASP A 158 4.05 -8.95 -10.88
N VAL A 159 3.19 -8.14 -11.50
CA VAL A 159 3.27 -6.68 -11.47
C VAL A 159 3.15 -6.16 -10.02
N LEU A 160 2.13 -6.57 -9.26
CA LEU A 160 1.95 -6.15 -7.87
C LEU A 160 3.12 -6.59 -6.98
N THR A 161 3.70 -7.76 -7.24
CA THR A 161 4.91 -8.21 -6.53
C THR A 161 6.10 -7.30 -6.81
N ASP A 162 6.30 -6.84 -8.06
CA ASP A 162 7.38 -5.91 -8.41
C ASP A 162 7.13 -4.53 -7.80
N ILE A 163 5.91 -4.01 -7.90
CA ILE A 163 5.47 -2.75 -7.26
C ILE A 163 5.79 -2.78 -5.75
N GLY A 164 5.38 -3.84 -5.06
CA GLY A 164 5.63 -3.99 -3.62
C GLY A 164 7.11 -4.02 -3.26
N LYS A 165 7.95 -4.69 -4.07
CA LYS A 165 9.41 -4.70 -3.88
C LYS A 165 10.01 -3.31 -4.05
N ARG A 166 9.53 -2.53 -5.00
CA ARG A 166 9.99 -1.16 -5.27
C ARG A 166 9.59 -0.23 -4.15
N ALA A 167 8.31 -0.23 -3.74
CA ALA A 167 7.82 0.55 -2.62
C ALA A 167 8.62 0.28 -1.33
N MET A 168 8.82 -0.99 -0.99
CA MET A 168 9.60 -1.39 0.19
C MET A 168 11.07 -0.94 0.10
N ARG A 169 11.66 -0.94 -1.11
CA ARG A 169 13.03 -0.45 -1.33
C ARG A 169 13.13 1.06 -1.08
N GLU A 170 12.14 1.83 -1.53
CA GLU A 170 12.11 3.27 -1.30
C GLU A 170 11.89 3.60 0.18
N LEU A 171 10.98 2.94 0.88
CA LEU A 171 10.84 3.10 2.33
C LEU A 171 12.17 2.88 3.07
N LYS A 172 12.91 1.82 2.72
CA LYS A 172 14.23 1.53 3.29
C LYS A 172 15.28 2.57 2.93
N LYS A 173 15.25 3.11 1.72
CA LYS A 173 16.18 4.12 1.24
C LYS A 173 15.97 5.45 1.96
N HIS A 174 14.71 5.85 2.13
CA HIS A 174 14.36 7.07 2.86
C HIS A 174 14.71 6.97 4.34
N ASP A 175 14.44 5.85 4.99
CA ASP A 175 14.82 5.61 6.39
C ASP A 175 16.34 5.74 6.60
N LYS A 176 17.15 5.24 5.66
CA LYS A 176 18.61 5.38 5.71
C LYS A 176 19.10 6.82 5.49
N ARG A 177 18.47 7.57 4.58
CA ARG A 177 18.88 8.94 4.25
C ARG A 177 18.65 9.93 5.38
N GLN A 178 17.67 9.67 6.24
CA GLN A 178 17.33 10.57 7.33
C GLN A 178 18.30 10.50 8.53
N GLY A 179 19.19 9.54 8.58
CA GLY A 179 20.23 9.44 9.61
C GLY A 179 19.68 9.53 11.04
N LYS A 180 19.99 10.62 11.78
CA LYS A 180 19.48 10.86 13.14
C LYS A 180 17.97 11.11 13.19
N HIS A 181 17.35 11.48 12.08
CA HIS A 181 15.92 11.67 11.91
C HIS A 181 15.28 10.51 11.18
N SER A 182 15.89 9.32 11.23
CA SER A 182 15.31 8.13 10.61
C SER A 182 13.91 7.89 11.14
N LEU A 183 13.04 7.30 10.31
CA LEU A 183 11.69 6.91 10.73
C LEU A 183 11.71 6.08 12.01
N ALA A 184 12.74 5.22 12.17
CA ALA A 184 12.93 4.43 13.38
C ALA A 184 13.24 5.28 14.63
N SER A 185 13.92 6.43 14.49
CA SER A 185 14.18 7.33 15.62
C SER A 185 12.92 8.08 16.06
N THR A 186 11.99 8.32 15.15
CA THR A 186 10.71 8.95 15.45
C THR A 186 9.87 8.14 16.45
N LEU A 187 9.92 6.81 16.35
CA LEU A 187 9.26 5.92 17.32
C LEU A 187 9.80 6.06 18.74
N GLN A 188 11.09 6.38 18.88
CA GLN A 188 11.70 6.54 20.21
C GLN A 188 11.35 7.89 20.85
N VAL A 189 11.20 8.92 20.04
CA VAL A 189 10.92 10.28 20.52
C VAL A 189 9.44 10.53 20.77
N GLY A 190 8.57 9.76 20.11
CA GLY A 190 7.12 9.86 20.33
C GLY A 190 6.42 10.99 19.61
N ASP A 191 7.13 11.72 18.75
CA ASP A 191 6.58 12.86 18.03
C ASP A 191 6.36 12.53 16.55
N TYR A 192 5.18 12.92 16.05
CA TYR A 192 4.91 12.98 14.62
C TYR A 192 5.86 14.01 13.99
N THR A 193 6.63 13.57 12.98
CA THR A 193 7.42 14.46 12.17
C THR A 193 6.81 14.60 10.78
N PRO A 194 6.47 15.83 10.33
CA PRO A 194 5.97 16.06 8.98
C PRO A 194 6.88 15.47 7.89
N TYR A 195 8.19 15.47 8.12
CA TYR A 195 9.18 14.91 7.19
C TYR A 195 8.94 13.45 6.83
N GLY A 196 8.54 12.62 7.79
CA GLY A 196 8.21 11.22 7.52
C GLY A 196 7.03 11.08 6.56
N PHE A 197 6.05 11.95 6.71
CA PHE A 197 4.83 11.90 5.91
C PHE A 197 5.00 12.46 4.48
N ILE A 198 5.94 13.36 4.24
CA ILE A 198 6.29 13.82 2.88
C ILE A 198 6.66 12.63 1.99
N TYR A 199 7.37 11.65 2.52
CA TYR A 199 7.71 10.45 1.76
C TYR A 199 6.51 9.53 1.53
N THR A 200 5.56 9.50 2.46
CA THR A 200 4.28 8.82 2.27
C THR A 200 3.49 9.46 1.14
N GLU A 201 3.41 10.80 1.11
CA GLU A 201 2.75 11.56 0.04
C GLU A 201 3.41 11.32 -1.33
N MET A 202 4.75 11.34 -1.39
CA MET A 202 5.49 11.03 -2.62
C MET A 202 5.20 9.60 -3.11
N LEU A 203 5.20 8.63 -2.21
CA LEU A 203 4.90 7.24 -2.54
C LEU A 203 3.45 7.10 -3.00
N ALA A 204 2.51 7.80 -2.36
CA ALA A 204 1.10 7.81 -2.71
C ALA A 204 0.85 8.41 -4.11
N ASN A 205 1.55 9.50 -4.47
CA ASN A 205 1.51 10.05 -5.82
C ASN A 205 1.95 9.02 -6.88
N TRP A 206 3.03 8.29 -6.59
CA TRP A 206 3.46 7.21 -7.47
C TRP A 206 2.41 6.09 -7.56
N VAL A 207 1.78 5.71 -6.45
CA VAL A 207 0.70 4.71 -6.41
C VAL A 207 -0.49 5.15 -7.26
N ASP A 208 -0.91 6.42 -7.18
CA ASP A 208 -1.99 6.95 -8.01
C ASP A 208 -1.70 6.83 -9.51
N ARG A 209 -0.46 7.10 -9.92
CA ARG A 209 -0.04 6.89 -11.31
C ARG A 209 -0.10 5.42 -11.74
N LEU A 210 0.19 4.49 -10.83
CA LEU A 210 0.07 3.06 -11.09
C LEU A 210 -1.39 2.63 -11.18
N CYS A 211 -2.27 3.21 -10.37
CA CYS A 211 -3.71 2.95 -10.39
C CYS A 211 -4.33 3.29 -11.75
N GLY A 212 -3.92 4.40 -12.37
CA GLY A 212 -4.40 4.81 -13.70
C GLY A 212 -3.93 3.94 -14.87
N ASN A 213 -3.14 2.87 -14.63
CA ASN A 213 -2.57 2.02 -15.68
C ASN A 213 -2.84 0.54 -15.40
N ASN A 214 -3.96 0.02 -15.87
CA ASN A 214 -4.28 -1.41 -15.72
C ASN A 214 -3.45 -2.26 -16.71
N PRO A 215 -2.80 -3.36 -16.27
CA PRO A 215 -2.04 -4.24 -17.16
C PRO A 215 -2.86 -4.96 -18.25
N ASN A 216 -4.16 -5.06 -18.03
CA ASN A 216 -5.07 -5.68 -18.99
C ASN A 216 -5.55 -4.72 -20.09
N ASP A 217 -5.36 -3.40 -19.89
CA ASP A 217 -5.66 -2.44 -20.93
C ASP A 217 -4.61 -2.62 -22.03
N ASN A 218 -5.00 -3.26 -23.12
CA ASN A 218 -4.21 -3.28 -24.34
C ASN A 218 -4.15 -1.84 -24.85
N ASP A 219 -3.04 -1.14 -24.55
CA ASP A 219 -2.71 0.07 -25.27
C ASP A 219 -2.58 -0.32 -26.75
N ASN A 220 -3.65 -0.16 -27.50
CA ASN A 220 -3.59 0.05 -28.91
C ASN A 220 -2.94 1.42 -29.13
N ASP A 221 -1.68 1.56 -28.74
CA ASP A 221 -0.81 2.60 -29.24
C ASP A 221 -0.57 2.27 -30.72
N ASN A 222 -1.59 2.53 -31.54
CA ASN A 222 -1.37 2.90 -32.90
C ASN A 222 -0.56 4.21 -32.81
N ASP A 223 0.73 4.10 -33.00
CA ASP A 223 1.57 5.19 -33.50
C ASP A 223 0.94 5.63 -34.84
N ASP A 224 -0.08 6.48 -34.74
CA ASP A 224 -0.63 7.21 -35.86
C ASP A 224 0.43 8.23 -36.29
N ASN A 225 1.25 7.74 -37.16
CA ASN A 225 1.99 8.55 -38.07
C ASN A 225 0.96 9.23 -38.98
N SER A 226 0.49 10.39 -38.57
CA SER A 226 -0.44 11.23 -39.33
C SER A 226 0.31 11.77 -40.56
N ASP A 227 0.06 11.12 -41.68
CA ASP A 227 0.26 11.72 -42.97
C ASP A 227 -1.04 12.42 -43.40
N ASP A 228 -0.90 13.70 -43.77
CA ASP A 228 -1.95 14.58 -44.25
C ASP A 228 -2.68 14.00 -45.47
N GLY A 229 -4.01 13.99 -45.40
CA GLY A 229 -4.85 13.62 -46.54
C GLY A 229 -6.32 14.02 -46.34
N ASP A 230 -6.60 15.26 -46.76
CA ASP A 230 -7.95 15.79 -47.02
C ASP A 230 -8.84 14.80 -47.79
N THR A 231 -10.06 14.48 -47.26
CA THR A 231 -11.27 14.35 -48.11
C THR A 231 -12.51 14.00 -47.25
N ASP A 232 -13.47 14.77 -47.45
CA ASP A 232 -14.93 14.87 -47.39
C ASP A 232 -15.77 13.58 -47.22
N ASP A 233 -16.90 13.80 -46.48
CA ASP A 233 -18.23 13.16 -46.52
C ASP A 233 -18.41 11.66 -46.16
N SER A 234 -19.21 11.47 -45.13
CA SER A 234 -20.51 10.76 -45.08
C SER A 234 -20.71 9.72 -43.99
N GLU A 235 -21.84 9.91 -43.34
CA GLU A 235 -22.79 8.91 -42.78
C GLU A 235 -22.38 8.07 -41.53
N SER A 236 -23.17 8.44 -40.48
CA SER A 236 -23.47 7.64 -39.28
C SER A 236 -23.79 6.17 -39.60
N LYS A 237 -23.07 5.26 -38.93
CA LYS A 237 -23.54 3.91 -38.64
C LYS A 237 -23.28 3.57 -37.20
N ASP A 238 -24.38 3.40 -36.46
CA ASP A 238 -24.44 2.65 -35.22
C ASP A 238 -23.71 1.31 -35.41
N SER A 239 -22.63 1.10 -34.69
CA SER A 239 -22.02 -0.20 -34.55
C SER A 239 -21.98 -0.58 -33.07
N ASP A 240 -22.97 -1.37 -32.63
CA ASP A 240 -22.92 -2.23 -31.47
C ASP A 240 -21.60 -3.04 -31.51
N ALA A 241 -20.57 -2.55 -30.87
CA ALA A 241 -19.34 -3.29 -30.68
C ALA A 241 -19.62 -4.37 -29.64
N LYS A 242 -19.98 -5.57 -30.10
CA LYS A 242 -19.89 -6.79 -29.30
C LYS A 242 -18.47 -6.87 -28.74
N LYS A 243 -18.34 -6.74 -27.41
CA LYS A 243 -17.13 -7.16 -26.68
C LYS A 243 -16.90 -8.64 -27.04
N GLU A 244 -15.85 -8.91 -27.79
CA GLU A 244 -15.38 -10.27 -27.97
C GLU A 244 -15.03 -10.89 -26.61
N PRO A 245 -15.31 -12.21 -26.41
CA PRO A 245 -14.95 -12.87 -25.15
C PRO A 245 -13.43 -12.80 -24.96
N SER A 246 -13.01 -12.28 -23.82
CA SER A 246 -11.62 -12.21 -23.43
C SER A 246 -10.92 -13.56 -23.65
N ASP A 247 -9.78 -13.53 -24.34
CA ASP A 247 -8.93 -14.70 -24.61
C ASP A 247 -8.62 -15.39 -23.27
N THR A 248 -9.26 -16.52 -23.00
CA THR A 248 -9.17 -17.30 -21.75
C THR A 248 -7.87 -18.09 -21.62
N ARG A 249 -6.91 -17.91 -22.55
CA ARG A 249 -5.60 -18.56 -22.47
C ARG A 249 -4.77 -18.01 -21.31
N GLU A 250 -4.00 -18.88 -20.68
CA GLU A 250 -3.02 -18.44 -19.71
C GLU A 250 -1.99 -17.51 -20.37
N PRO A 251 -1.67 -16.34 -19.74
CA PRO A 251 -0.69 -15.43 -20.27
C PRO A 251 0.70 -16.09 -20.35
N THR A 252 1.38 -15.86 -21.45
CA THR A 252 2.73 -16.38 -21.66
C THR A 252 3.73 -15.67 -20.75
N ARG A 253 4.88 -16.30 -20.53
CA ARG A 253 5.97 -15.70 -19.75
C ARG A 253 6.45 -14.37 -20.32
N ASP A 254 6.42 -14.20 -21.63
CA ASP A 254 6.85 -12.98 -22.30
C ASP A 254 5.82 -11.85 -22.14
N GLU A 255 4.53 -12.16 -22.17
CA GLU A 255 3.46 -11.18 -21.87
C GLU A 255 3.57 -10.67 -20.43
N ILE A 256 3.76 -11.57 -19.47
CA ILE A 256 4.00 -11.20 -18.06
C ILE A 256 5.24 -10.29 -17.96
N LYS A 257 6.35 -10.67 -18.62
CA LYS A 257 7.59 -9.91 -18.61
C LYS A 257 7.39 -8.52 -19.20
N LYS A 258 6.68 -8.41 -20.32
CA LYS A 258 6.38 -7.14 -20.97
C LYS A 258 5.54 -6.23 -20.06
N ALA A 259 4.50 -6.78 -19.41
CA ALA A 259 3.70 -6.03 -18.45
C ALA A 259 4.56 -5.50 -17.28
N VAL A 260 5.40 -6.32 -16.65
CA VAL A 260 6.30 -5.91 -15.57
C VAL A 260 7.28 -4.81 -16.05
N GLU A 261 7.83 -4.92 -17.27
CA GLU A 261 8.75 -3.92 -17.82
C GLU A 261 8.04 -2.56 -18.09
N LYS A 262 6.76 -2.56 -18.52
CA LYS A 262 5.96 -1.32 -18.64
C LYS A 262 5.93 -0.57 -17.30
N TYR A 263 5.64 -1.27 -16.20
CA TYR A 263 5.59 -0.65 -14.87
C TYR A 263 6.96 -0.26 -14.32
N LYS A 264 8.04 -0.92 -14.74
CA LYS A 264 9.39 -0.51 -14.36
C LYS A 264 9.78 0.86 -14.92
N ARG A 265 9.24 1.26 -16.07
CA ARG A 265 9.45 2.60 -16.64
C ARG A 265 8.75 3.70 -15.85
N MET A 266 7.73 3.37 -15.08
CA MET A 266 7.08 4.31 -14.16
C MET A 266 7.89 4.39 -12.86
N ASP A 267 9.07 5.02 -12.92
CA ASP A 267 9.95 5.06 -11.74
C ASP A 267 9.41 6.03 -10.69
N ILE A 268 9.55 5.63 -9.44
CA ILE A 268 9.25 6.45 -8.28
C ILE A 268 10.19 7.65 -8.19
N ALA A 269 11.42 7.53 -8.73
CA ALA A 269 12.39 8.61 -8.79
C ALA A 269 11.91 9.80 -9.66
N ASP A 270 11.01 9.55 -10.61
CA ASP A 270 10.41 10.59 -11.46
C ASP A 270 9.23 11.30 -10.77
N THR A 271 8.92 10.92 -9.54
CA THR A 271 7.87 11.56 -8.74
C THR A 271 8.48 12.72 -7.98
N PRO A 272 8.03 13.96 -8.22
CA PRO A 272 8.55 15.11 -7.50
C PRO A 272 8.31 14.96 -6.00
N ILE A 273 9.30 15.34 -5.20
CA ILE A 273 9.12 15.46 -3.75
C ILE A 273 8.29 16.74 -3.55
N PRO A 274 7.13 16.66 -2.90
CA PRO A 274 6.31 17.82 -2.61
C PRO A 274 7.08 18.82 -1.72
N GLU A 275 7.08 20.10 -2.09
CA GLU A 275 7.68 21.19 -1.30
C GLU A 275 6.88 21.52 -0.03
#